data_f3c3070f4a3ff35e73c850bdc2d9b698
#
_entry.id   f3c3070f4a3ff35e73c850bdc2d9b698
#
_cell.length_a   1.000
_cell.length_b   1.000
_cell.length_c   1.000
_cell.angle_alpha   90.00
_cell.angle_beta   90.00
_cell.angle_gamma   90.00
#
_symmetry.space_group_name_H-M   'P 1'
#
loop_
_entity.id
_entity.type
_entity.pdbx_description
1 polymer ?
#
loop_
_entity_poly.entity_id
_entity_poly.type
_entity_poly.pdbx_seq_one_letter_code
_entity_poly.pdbx_strand_id
1 'polypeptide(L)'
;MKKILSISSLILLVLIFGLVIFFTKSKDISNSRLDEIKKSGKIVMGCNANYPPFEFHKNIDGKDEILGLDVFIGKEIAKDLGVELEISDMEFSSVLASLDTGVIDLAISGVSKTPEREKSIAFSEVYYEPKNYLLVNKENLGKYTKEDDVKDLTIGVQTATSQEDIGKNLGIKKLVSLAKTPDLIAQLDKGLIDGIIVEKCVADNYELSNENLKIEDSFYFDAELQGTAIGLNKNDTELLDQVNKTLKRLKEEGKLDEYYQEALDLSTK
;
A
#
# COMPACT_ATOMS: atom_id res chain seq x y z
N MET A 1 20.97 -66.04 34.43
CA MET A 1 22.17 -65.26 34.11
C MET A 1 21.73 -63.82 33.78
N LYS A 2 21.85 -62.90 34.74
CA LYS A 2 21.56 -61.46 34.51
C LYS A 2 22.80 -60.83 33.88
N LYS A 3 22.65 -60.36 32.62
CA LYS A 3 23.71 -59.58 31.95
C LYS A 3 23.79 -58.20 32.61
N ILE A 4 24.86 -57.94 33.34
CA ILE A 4 25.20 -56.62 33.85
C ILE A 4 25.70 -55.84 32.65
N LEU A 5 24.90 -54.85 32.15
CA LEU A 5 25.39 -53.87 31.21
C LEU A 5 26.58 -53.12 31.85
N SER A 6 27.72 -53.10 31.18
CA SER A 6 28.90 -52.42 31.73
C SER A 6 28.65 -50.90 31.83
N ILE A 7 29.21 -50.28 32.87
CA ILE A 7 29.11 -48.83 33.12
C ILE A 7 29.51 -48.00 31.88
N SER A 8 30.46 -48.52 31.10
CA SER A 8 30.91 -47.94 29.82
C SER A 8 29.79 -47.87 28.76
N SER A 9 28.91 -48.90 28.68
CA SER A 9 27.76 -48.90 27.74
C SER A 9 26.69 -47.90 28.15
N LEU A 10 26.51 -47.67 29.44
CA LEU A 10 25.56 -46.67 29.97
C LEU A 10 26.06 -45.24 29.72
N ILE A 11 27.37 -45.00 29.90
CA ILE A 11 27.99 -43.69 29.60
C ILE A 11 27.93 -43.39 28.11
N LEU A 12 28.17 -44.38 27.25
CA LEU A 12 28.06 -44.19 25.79
C LEU A 12 26.63 -43.85 25.35
N LEU A 13 25.62 -44.49 25.94
CA LEU A 13 24.21 -44.20 25.70
C LEU A 13 23.82 -42.80 26.15
N VAL A 14 24.30 -42.32 27.29
CA VAL A 14 24.03 -40.95 27.78
C VAL A 14 24.72 -39.91 26.92
N LEU A 15 25.95 -40.20 26.43
CA LEU A 15 26.64 -39.29 25.51
C LEU A 15 25.94 -39.21 24.12
N ILE A 16 25.47 -40.38 23.59
CA ILE A 16 24.71 -40.39 22.33
C ILE A 16 23.37 -39.70 22.50
N PHE A 17 22.67 -39.89 23.61
CA PHE A 17 21.40 -39.21 23.91
C PHE A 17 21.59 -37.72 24.13
N GLY A 18 22.67 -37.30 24.81
CA GLY A 18 23.07 -35.90 24.95
C GLY A 18 23.41 -35.24 23.61
N LEU A 19 24.14 -35.97 22.71
CA LEU A 19 24.45 -35.47 21.36
C LEU A 19 23.18 -35.35 20.50
N VAL A 20 22.28 -36.32 20.59
CA VAL A 20 20.99 -36.26 19.84
C VAL A 20 20.14 -35.11 20.33
N ILE A 21 20.07 -34.84 21.64
CA ILE A 21 19.34 -33.69 22.21
C ILE A 21 20.02 -32.37 21.80
N PHE A 22 21.34 -32.33 21.71
CA PHE A 22 22.09 -31.15 21.25
C PHE A 22 21.82 -30.86 19.77
N PHE A 23 21.77 -31.91 18.91
CA PHE A 23 21.45 -31.77 17.49
C PHE A 23 19.95 -31.56 17.23
N THR A 24 19.04 -32.05 18.08
CA THR A 24 17.59 -31.79 17.94
C THR A 24 17.17 -30.42 18.53
N LYS A 25 18.05 -29.74 19.26
CA LYS A 25 17.92 -28.35 19.66
C LYS A 25 18.56 -27.36 18.70
N SER A 26 18.94 -27.79 17.50
CA SER A 26 18.97 -26.87 16.36
C SER A 26 17.53 -26.46 16.10
N LYS A 27 17.04 -25.45 16.86
CA LYS A 27 15.90 -24.66 16.44
C LYS A 27 16.12 -24.39 14.96
N ASP A 28 15.21 -24.81 14.12
CA ASP A 28 15.05 -24.15 12.83
C ASP A 28 14.91 -22.67 13.19
N ILE A 29 16.00 -21.95 13.07
CA ILE A 29 15.98 -20.49 13.05
C ILE A 29 15.38 -20.23 11.66
N SER A 30 14.06 -20.28 11.59
CA SER A 30 13.35 -19.64 10.52
C SER A 30 13.80 -18.18 10.60
N ASN A 31 14.69 -17.79 9.69
CA ASN A 31 15.09 -16.41 9.57
C ASN A 31 13.81 -15.59 9.40
N SER A 32 13.63 -14.55 10.19
CA SER A 32 12.51 -13.66 9.99
C SER A 32 12.63 -12.97 8.63
N ARG A 33 11.53 -12.53 8.04
CA ARG A 33 11.59 -11.79 6.76
C ARG A 33 12.53 -10.60 6.86
N LEU A 34 12.58 -9.95 8.01
CA LEU A 34 13.52 -8.87 8.30
C LEU A 34 14.99 -9.32 8.17
N ASP A 35 15.34 -10.51 8.66
CA ASP A 35 16.69 -11.06 8.53
C ASP A 35 17.04 -11.37 7.06
N GLU A 36 16.08 -11.89 6.30
CA GLU A 36 16.24 -12.16 4.87
C GLU A 36 16.49 -10.87 4.09
N ILE A 37 15.70 -9.80 4.35
CA ILE A 37 15.86 -8.48 3.78
C ILE A 37 17.25 -7.92 4.08
N LYS A 38 17.69 -7.95 5.35
CA LYS A 38 19.02 -7.47 5.74
C LYS A 38 20.14 -8.28 5.10
N LYS A 39 19.97 -9.57 4.95
CA LYS A 39 20.94 -10.45 4.32
C LYS A 39 21.02 -10.26 2.81
N SER A 40 19.88 -10.03 2.14
CA SER A 40 19.83 -9.75 0.69
C SER A 40 20.34 -8.35 0.35
N GLY A 41 20.31 -7.42 1.32
CA GLY A 41 20.66 -6.03 1.14
C GLY A 41 19.60 -5.21 0.40
N LYS A 42 18.38 -5.74 0.23
CA LYS A 42 17.28 -5.04 -0.46
C LYS A 42 15.93 -5.33 0.15
N ILE A 43 15.02 -4.36 0.05
CA ILE A 43 13.60 -4.47 0.38
C ILE A 43 12.76 -4.11 -0.85
N VAL A 44 11.71 -4.87 -1.12
CA VAL A 44 10.87 -4.70 -2.32
C VAL A 44 9.55 -4.03 -1.94
N MET A 45 9.32 -2.86 -2.51
CA MET A 45 8.06 -2.11 -2.41
C MET A 45 7.21 -2.38 -3.65
N GLY A 46 5.97 -2.86 -3.47
CA GLY A 46 4.98 -2.94 -4.53
C GLY A 46 4.08 -1.71 -4.53
N CYS A 47 3.85 -1.14 -5.71
CA CYS A 47 2.95 -0.01 -5.89
C CYS A 47 2.32 -0.02 -7.30
N ASN A 48 1.35 0.89 -7.52
CA ASN A 48 0.77 1.18 -8.82
C ASN A 48 1.08 2.63 -9.20
N ALA A 49 2.20 2.84 -9.91
CA ALA A 49 2.82 4.15 -10.12
C ALA A 49 2.07 5.06 -11.10
N ASN A 50 0.76 5.20 -10.92
CA ASN A 50 -0.10 6.13 -11.65
C ASN A 50 -1.18 6.80 -10.77
N TYR A 51 -0.83 7.06 -9.50
CA TYR A 51 -1.70 7.63 -8.48
C TYR A 51 -1.07 8.84 -7.77
N PRO A 52 -0.80 9.95 -8.50
CA PRO A 52 -0.20 11.14 -7.89
C PRO A 52 -1.14 11.76 -6.84
N PRO A 53 -0.62 12.30 -5.73
CA PRO A 53 0.79 12.51 -5.41
C PRO A 53 1.47 11.35 -4.66
N PHE A 54 0.81 10.19 -4.49
CA PHE A 54 1.36 9.06 -3.73
C PHE A 54 2.52 8.38 -4.47
N GLU A 55 2.27 7.89 -5.70
CA GLU A 55 3.29 7.28 -6.57
C GLU A 55 2.96 7.52 -8.04
N PHE A 56 3.94 7.99 -8.79
CA PHE A 56 3.77 8.32 -10.20
C PHE A 56 5.09 8.32 -10.95
N HIS A 57 5.00 8.05 -12.26
CA HIS A 57 6.13 8.17 -13.18
C HIS A 57 6.42 9.63 -13.51
N LYS A 58 7.69 10.00 -13.49
CA LYS A 58 8.18 11.31 -13.92
C LYS A 58 9.48 11.18 -14.66
N ASN A 59 9.59 11.91 -15.80
CA ASN A 59 10.85 12.02 -16.50
C ASN A 59 11.75 13.07 -15.84
N ILE A 60 12.88 12.62 -15.29
CA ILE A 60 13.91 13.46 -14.69
C ILE A 60 15.17 13.31 -15.54
N ASP A 61 15.59 14.37 -16.21
CA ASP A 61 16.78 14.40 -17.05
C ASP A 61 16.85 13.25 -18.09
N GLY A 62 15.70 12.91 -18.68
CA GLY A 62 15.58 11.86 -19.68
C GLY A 62 15.45 10.44 -19.14
N LYS A 63 15.42 10.27 -17.82
CA LYS A 63 15.17 8.98 -17.15
C LYS A 63 13.78 8.96 -16.57
N ASP A 64 13.08 7.85 -16.76
CA ASP A 64 11.81 7.58 -16.11
C ASP A 64 12.07 7.15 -14.66
N GLU A 65 11.56 7.92 -13.71
CA GLU A 65 11.66 7.65 -12.28
C GLU A 65 10.29 7.57 -11.65
N ILE A 66 10.14 6.69 -10.66
CA ILE A 66 8.94 6.62 -9.83
C ILE A 66 9.18 7.47 -8.58
N LEU A 67 8.30 8.45 -8.38
CA LEU A 67 8.37 9.42 -7.28
C LEU A 67 7.03 9.51 -6.58
N GLY A 68 6.98 10.24 -5.46
CA GLY A 68 5.77 10.50 -4.70
C GLY A 68 5.95 10.22 -3.21
N LEU A 69 4.92 10.57 -2.43
CA LEU A 69 4.91 10.41 -0.97
C LEU A 69 5.27 8.98 -0.55
N ASP A 70 4.65 7.99 -1.17
CA ASP A 70 4.81 6.58 -0.84
C ASP A 70 6.24 6.10 -1.14
N VAL A 71 6.81 6.58 -2.24
CA VAL A 71 8.20 6.28 -2.61
C VAL A 71 9.19 6.93 -1.63
N PHE A 72 8.92 8.15 -1.18
CA PHE A 72 9.77 8.82 -0.18
C PHE A 72 9.73 8.07 1.16
N ILE A 73 8.54 7.63 1.60
CA ILE A 73 8.40 6.79 2.80
C ILE A 73 9.16 5.46 2.62
N GLY A 74 9.01 4.79 1.47
CA GLY A 74 9.73 3.55 1.16
C GLY A 74 11.26 3.72 1.21
N LYS A 75 11.78 4.83 0.66
CA LYS A 75 13.21 5.17 0.73
C LYS A 75 13.70 5.36 2.17
N GLU A 76 12.92 6.01 3.03
CA GLU A 76 13.27 6.18 4.44
C GLU A 76 13.24 4.85 5.23
N ILE A 77 12.27 3.96 4.92
CA ILE A 77 12.25 2.62 5.51
C ILE A 77 13.51 1.83 5.11
N ALA A 78 13.85 1.82 3.82
CA ALA A 78 15.04 1.12 3.33
C ALA A 78 16.32 1.68 3.97
N LYS A 79 16.44 2.99 4.10
CA LYS A 79 17.55 3.69 4.75
C LYS A 79 17.68 3.30 6.23
N ASP A 80 16.57 3.29 6.98
CA ASP A 80 16.58 2.91 8.41
C ASP A 80 16.94 1.43 8.61
N LEU A 81 16.61 0.56 7.64
CA LEU A 81 17.01 -0.84 7.63
C LEU A 81 18.46 -1.06 7.14
N GLY A 82 19.07 -0.06 6.49
CA GLY A 82 20.43 -0.16 5.91
C GLY A 82 20.46 -1.02 4.64
N VAL A 83 19.40 -1.00 3.83
CA VAL A 83 19.24 -1.76 2.59
C VAL A 83 18.83 -0.87 1.42
N GLU A 84 18.86 -1.40 0.19
CA GLU A 84 18.37 -0.71 -1.00
C GLU A 84 16.85 -0.90 -1.16
N LEU A 85 16.15 0.14 -1.65
CA LEU A 85 14.75 0.04 -2.06
C LEU A 85 14.68 -0.41 -3.51
N GLU A 86 13.99 -1.54 -3.75
CA GLU A 86 13.55 -1.97 -5.08
C GLU A 86 12.05 -1.67 -5.23
N ILE A 87 11.65 -0.99 -6.31
CA ILE A 87 10.25 -0.67 -6.56
C ILE A 87 9.73 -1.62 -7.63
N SER A 88 8.62 -2.30 -7.34
CA SER A 88 7.89 -3.17 -8.25
C SER A 88 6.57 -2.50 -8.63
N ASP A 89 6.55 -1.83 -9.80
CA ASP A 89 5.34 -1.25 -10.36
C ASP A 89 4.46 -2.34 -10.97
N MET A 90 3.20 -2.38 -10.55
CA MET A 90 2.22 -3.38 -10.97
C MET A 90 0.79 -2.85 -10.89
N GLU A 91 -0.18 -3.56 -11.45
CA GLU A 91 -1.59 -3.22 -11.27
C GLU A 91 -1.99 -3.29 -9.79
N PHE A 92 -2.78 -2.33 -9.31
CA PHE A 92 -3.18 -2.23 -7.90
C PHE A 92 -3.84 -3.51 -7.38
N SER A 93 -4.64 -4.17 -8.21
CA SER A 93 -5.27 -5.46 -7.91
C SER A 93 -4.27 -6.57 -7.55
N SER A 94 -3.02 -6.46 -7.99
CA SER A 94 -1.95 -7.43 -7.73
C SER A 94 -1.10 -7.08 -6.51
N VAL A 95 -1.09 -5.81 -6.09
CA VAL A 95 -0.18 -5.34 -5.01
C VAL A 95 -0.37 -6.14 -3.73
N LEU A 96 -1.62 -6.19 -3.20
CA LEU A 96 -1.88 -6.89 -1.93
C LEU A 96 -1.66 -8.41 -2.02
N ALA A 97 -2.03 -9.04 -3.16
CA ALA A 97 -1.81 -10.46 -3.38
C ALA A 97 -0.32 -10.83 -3.44
N SER A 98 0.53 -9.90 -3.86
CA SER A 98 1.97 -10.10 -3.98
C SER A 98 2.69 -10.17 -2.62
N LEU A 99 2.08 -9.67 -1.53
CA LEU A 99 2.57 -9.83 -0.16
C LEU A 99 2.55 -11.30 0.27
N ASP A 100 1.45 -12.02 0.00
CA ASP A 100 1.30 -13.42 0.41
C ASP A 100 2.31 -14.34 -0.27
N THR A 101 2.70 -14.00 -1.51
CA THR A 101 3.66 -14.77 -2.29
C THR A 101 5.11 -14.39 -2.03
N GLY A 102 5.36 -13.33 -1.25
CA GLY A 102 6.69 -12.80 -0.96
C GLY A 102 7.39 -12.17 -2.17
N VAL A 103 6.64 -11.82 -3.21
CA VAL A 103 7.17 -11.06 -4.38
C VAL A 103 7.52 -9.63 -3.98
N ILE A 104 6.74 -9.07 -3.05
CA ILE A 104 7.01 -7.78 -2.42
C ILE A 104 7.06 -7.95 -0.89
N ASP A 105 7.76 -7.05 -0.22
CA ASP A 105 7.84 -6.95 1.23
C ASP A 105 6.84 -5.95 1.81
N LEU A 106 6.66 -4.85 1.09
CA LEU A 106 5.82 -3.73 1.46
C LEU A 106 4.83 -3.40 0.34
N ALA A 107 3.56 -3.28 0.67
CA ALA A 107 2.56 -2.66 -0.21
C ALA A 107 2.40 -1.20 0.23
N ILE A 108 3.02 -0.28 -0.52
CA ILE A 108 2.90 1.16 -0.30
C ILE A 108 2.39 1.76 -1.61
N SER A 109 1.08 2.05 -1.66
CA SER A 109 0.36 2.44 -2.88
C SER A 109 -1.00 3.09 -2.55
N GLY A 110 -0.99 4.12 -1.69
CA GLY A 110 -2.24 4.72 -1.22
C GLY A 110 -3.19 3.69 -0.58
N VAL A 111 -2.66 2.63 0.03
CA VAL A 111 -3.47 1.49 0.46
C VAL A 111 -4.34 1.86 1.66
N SER A 112 -5.66 1.94 1.45
CA SER A 112 -6.60 2.14 2.54
C SER A 112 -6.66 0.90 3.44
N LYS A 113 -6.50 1.11 4.74
CA LYS A 113 -6.71 0.11 5.77
C LYS A 113 -8.21 -0.11 5.94
N THR A 114 -8.66 -1.35 5.77
CA THR A 114 -10.07 -1.75 5.94
C THR A 114 -10.18 -3.02 6.77
N PRO A 115 -11.31 -3.24 7.50
CA PRO A 115 -11.51 -4.47 8.27
C PRO A 115 -11.41 -5.75 7.43
N GLU A 116 -11.79 -5.67 6.14
CA GLU A 116 -11.69 -6.83 5.23
C GLU A 116 -10.24 -7.16 4.92
N ARG A 117 -9.42 -6.16 4.58
CA ARG A 117 -8.00 -6.34 4.28
C ARG A 117 -7.20 -6.80 5.49
N GLU A 118 -7.54 -6.32 6.69
CA GLU A 118 -6.90 -6.76 7.96
C GLU A 118 -7.07 -8.26 8.27
N LYS A 119 -8.02 -8.94 7.61
CA LYS A 119 -8.15 -10.40 7.76
C LYS A 119 -6.97 -11.16 7.16
N SER A 120 -6.39 -10.64 6.07
CA SER A 120 -5.33 -11.31 5.29
C SER A 120 -3.95 -10.69 5.46
N ILE A 121 -3.84 -9.37 5.62
CA ILE A 121 -2.56 -8.65 5.71
C ILE A 121 -2.43 -7.89 7.05
N ALA A 122 -1.20 -7.59 7.44
CA ALA A 122 -0.91 -6.66 8.53
C ALA A 122 -0.79 -5.24 7.97
N PHE A 123 -1.15 -4.25 8.79
CA PHE A 123 -1.01 -2.84 8.45
C PHE A 123 -0.14 -2.12 9.46
N SER A 124 0.63 -1.16 8.96
CA SER A 124 1.36 -0.20 9.78
C SER A 124 0.42 0.77 10.51
N GLU A 125 1.02 1.68 11.29
CA GLU A 125 0.35 2.92 11.68
C GLU A 125 -0.06 3.70 10.43
N VAL A 126 -1.15 4.48 10.57
CA VAL A 126 -1.69 5.33 9.50
C VAL A 126 -0.77 6.51 9.27
N TYR A 127 -0.43 6.76 8.00
CA TYR A 127 0.39 7.91 7.61
C TYR A 127 -0.38 9.00 6.85
N TYR A 128 -1.62 8.71 6.37
CA TYR A 128 -2.49 9.66 5.70
C TYR A 128 -3.97 9.35 5.98
N GLU A 129 -4.78 10.40 6.12
CA GLU A 129 -6.24 10.28 6.34
C GLU A 129 -7.00 10.57 5.04
N PRO A 130 -7.49 9.56 4.33
CA PRO A 130 -8.16 9.75 3.05
C PRO A 130 -9.58 10.30 3.22
N LYS A 131 -10.00 11.15 2.28
CA LYS A 131 -11.40 11.50 2.05
C LYS A 131 -11.72 11.31 0.58
N ASN A 132 -12.80 10.61 0.28
CA ASN A 132 -13.19 10.34 -1.10
C ASN A 132 -14.24 11.35 -1.56
N TYR A 133 -14.00 11.92 -2.74
CA TYR A 133 -14.88 12.90 -3.36
C TYR A 133 -15.27 12.46 -4.77
N LEU A 134 -16.26 13.14 -5.32
CA LEU A 134 -16.63 12.99 -6.72
C LEU A 134 -15.85 14.01 -7.56
N LEU A 135 -15.01 13.53 -8.48
CA LEU A 135 -14.39 14.35 -9.50
C LEU A 135 -15.31 14.37 -10.73
N VAL A 136 -15.65 15.55 -11.23
CA VAL A 136 -16.58 15.76 -12.34
C VAL A 136 -16.00 16.70 -13.39
N ASN A 137 -16.60 16.73 -14.58
CA ASN A 137 -16.36 17.82 -15.52
C ASN A 137 -16.93 19.13 -14.97
N LYS A 138 -16.24 20.24 -15.17
CA LYS A 138 -16.58 21.59 -14.72
C LYS A 138 -18.03 22.00 -15.00
N GLU A 139 -18.55 21.60 -16.15
CA GLU A 139 -19.95 21.87 -16.55
C GLU A 139 -20.99 21.14 -15.68
N ASN A 140 -20.56 20.11 -14.95
CA ASN A 140 -21.39 19.31 -14.05
C ASN A 140 -21.25 19.71 -12.57
N LEU A 141 -20.35 20.62 -12.26
CA LEU A 141 -20.14 21.11 -10.88
C LEU A 141 -21.46 21.66 -10.30
N GLY A 142 -21.78 21.24 -9.08
CA GLY A 142 -22.99 21.66 -8.36
C GLY A 142 -24.28 20.96 -8.84
N LYS A 143 -24.21 20.03 -9.78
CA LYS A 143 -25.38 19.23 -10.20
C LYS A 143 -25.66 18.06 -9.26
N TYR A 144 -24.64 17.55 -8.59
CA TYR A 144 -24.69 16.39 -7.72
C TYR A 144 -24.29 16.85 -6.30
N THR A 145 -25.26 16.94 -5.39
CA THR A 145 -25.04 17.57 -4.08
C THR A 145 -25.10 16.60 -2.90
N LYS A 146 -25.34 15.32 -3.17
CA LYS A 146 -25.41 14.24 -2.19
C LYS A 146 -25.12 12.88 -2.84
N GLU A 147 -24.76 11.89 -2.04
CA GLU A 147 -24.46 10.53 -2.50
C GLU A 147 -25.57 9.89 -3.34
N ASP A 148 -26.85 10.13 -3.00
CA ASP A 148 -27.98 9.58 -3.74
C ASP A 148 -28.03 10.05 -5.21
N ASP A 149 -27.52 11.24 -5.50
CA ASP A 149 -27.57 11.81 -6.84
C ASP A 149 -26.68 11.06 -7.84
N VAL A 150 -25.68 10.28 -7.34
CA VAL A 150 -24.73 9.57 -8.23
C VAL A 150 -25.17 8.15 -8.60
N LYS A 151 -26.24 7.62 -8.00
CA LYS A 151 -26.64 6.20 -8.17
C LYS A 151 -27.05 5.82 -9.59
N ASP A 152 -27.59 6.76 -10.35
CA ASP A 152 -28.02 6.56 -11.75
C ASP A 152 -26.97 7.00 -12.79
N LEU A 153 -25.85 7.57 -12.33
CA LEU A 153 -24.76 8.04 -13.16
C LEU A 153 -23.84 6.89 -13.58
N THR A 154 -23.01 7.16 -14.58
CA THR A 154 -21.89 6.31 -14.97
C THR A 154 -20.66 6.77 -14.20
N ILE A 155 -20.27 6.03 -13.16
CA ILE A 155 -19.19 6.40 -12.26
C ILE A 155 -17.97 5.53 -12.47
N GLY A 156 -16.81 6.18 -12.64
CA GLY A 156 -15.51 5.54 -12.73
C GLY A 156 -14.89 5.29 -11.36
N VAL A 157 -14.23 4.15 -11.22
CA VAL A 157 -13.44 3.78 -10.04
C VAL A 157 -12.24 2.95 -10.45
N GLN A 158 -11.16 2.99 -9.70
CA GLN A 158 -10.05 2.08 -9.95
C GLN A 158 -10.40 0.69 -9.41
N THR A 159 -10.04 -0.36 -10.17
CA THR A 159 -10.32 -1.76 -9.83
C THR A 159 -9.64 -2.18 -8.52
N ALA A 160 -10.33 -2.94 -7.70
CA ALA A 160 -9.87 -3.51 -6.42
C ALA A 160 -9.55 -2.47 -5.32
N THR A 161 -10.03 -1.24 -5.48
CA THR A 161 -9.85 -0.16 -4.48
C THR A 161 -11.04 -0.08 -3.53
N SER A 162 -10.86 0.66 -2.43
CA SER A 162 -11.97 1.04 -1.54
C SER A 162 -13.00 1.91 -2.24
N GLN A 163 -12.62 2.68 -3.26
CA GLN A 163 -13.54 3.49 -4.07
C GLN A 163 -14.48 2.60 -4.91
N GLU A 164 -13.98 1.46 -5.41
CA GLU A 164 -14.84 0.47 -6.07
C GLU A 164 -15.84 -0.13 -5.09
N ASP A 165 -15.43 -0.43 -3.87
CA ASP A 165 -16.32 -0.94 -2.83
C ASP A 165 -17.35 0.10 -2.40
N ILE A 166 -16.97 1.39 -2.29
CA ILE A 166 -17.91 2.50 -2.08
C ILE A 166 -18.99 2.50 -3.16
N GLY A 167 -18.58 2.47 -4.43
CA GLY A 167 -19.51 2.47 -5.56
C GLY A 167 -20.50 1.28 -5.55
N LYS A 168 -20.00 0.08 -5.24
CA LYS A 168 -20.82 -1.13 -5.09
C LYS A 168 -21.81 -1.02 -3.92
N ASN A 169 -21.33 -0.57 -2.77
CA ASN A 169 -22.15 -0.44 -1.54
C ASN A 169 -23.23 0.62 -1.68
N LEU A 170 -22.98 1.72 -2.38
CA LEU A 170 -23.97 2.75 -2.71
C LEU A 170 -25.02 2.26 -3.73
N GLY A 171 -24.76 1.14 -4.41
CA GLY A 171 -25.63 0.60 -5.45
C GLY A 171 -25.62 1.41 -6.73
N ILE A 172 -24.46 1.97 -7.10
CA ILE A 172 -24.28 2.66 -8.38
C ILE A 172 -24.52 1.69 -9.53
N LYS A 173 -25.51 2.00 -10.39
CA LYS A 173 -25.99 1.09 -11.43
C LYS A 173 -25.01 0.89 -12.57
N LYS A 174 -24.20 1.93 -12.88
CA LYS A 174 -23.24 1.93 -13.97
C LYS A 174 -21.84 2.26 -13.42
N LEU A 175 -21.22 1.24 -12.80
CA LEU A 175 -19.87 1.37 -12.29
C LEU A 175 -18.87 0.92 -13.36
N VAL A 176 -17.94 1.80 -13.74
CA VAL A 176 -16.86 1.54 -14.69
C VAL A 176 -15.56 1.38 -13.91
N SER A 177 -15.09 0.13 -13.81
CA SER A 177 -13.85 -0.19 -13.09
C SER A 177 -12.70 -0.35 -14.08
N LEU A 178 -11.64 0.48 -13.95
CA LEU A 178 -10.43 0.40 -14.77
C LEU A 178 -9.20 0.21 -13.91
N ALA A 179 -8.16 -0.39 -14.47
CA ALA A 179 -6.92 -0.68 -13.75
C ALA A 179 -6.11 0.58 -13.39
N LYS A 180 -6.24 1.65 -14.20
CA LYS A 180 -5.44 2.86 -14.08
C LYS A 180 -6.30 4.12 -13.95
N THR A 181 -5.99 4.95 -12.98
CA THR A 181 -6.66 6.25 -12.78
C THR A 181 -6.56 7.18 -13.98
N PRO A 182 -5.41 7.33 -14.68
CA PRO A 182 -5.34 8.14 -15.88
C PRO A 182 -6.33 7.75 -16.99
N ASP A 183 -6.67 6.46 -17.12
CA ASP A 183 -7.65 6.00 -18.11
C ASP A 183 -9.08 6.44 -17.72
N LEU A 184 -9.39 6.47 -16.42
CA LEU A 184 -10.65 7.02 -15.91
C LEU A 184 -10.74 8.54 -16.19
N ILE A 185 -9.65 9.26 -15.92
CA ILE A 185 -9.55 10.69 -16.19
C ILE A 185 -9.79 10.97 -17.68
N ALA A 186 -9.18 10.20 -18.57
CA ALA A 186 -9.38 10.33 -20.00
C ALA A 186 -10.83 10.05 -20.45
N GLN A 187 -11.53 9.14 -19.76
CA GLN A 187 -12.95 8.89 -20.03
C GLN A 187 -13.84 10.02 -19.50
N LEU A 188 -13.54 10.54 -18.30
CA LEU A 188 -14.26 11.68 -17.73
C LEU A 188 -14.13 12.93 -18.61
N ASP A 189 -12.92 13.26 -19.03
CA ASP A 189 -12.64 14.42 -19.88
C ASP A 189 -13.38 14.35 -21.24
N LYS A 190 -13.60 13.13 -21.75
CA LYS A 190 -14.40 12.89 -22.98
C LYS A 190 -15.91 12.79 -22.74
N GLY A 191 -16.38 12.91 -21.49
CA GLY A 191 -17.79 12.75 -21.15
C GLY A 191 -18.35 11.32 -21.34
N LEU A 192 -17.49 10.30 -21.33
CA LEU A 192 -17.89 8.89 -21.42
C LEU A 192 -18.35 8.34 -20.08
N ILE A 193 -17.90 8.95 -18.99
CA ILE A 193 -18.39 8.74 -17.62
C ILE A 193 -18.77 10.10 -17.02
N ASP A 194 -19.67 10.10 -16.03
CA ASP A 194 -20.22 11.32 -15.43
C ASP A 194 -19.36 11.84 -14.27
N GLY A 195 -18.60 10.95 -13.62
CA GLY A 195 -17.72 11.30 -12.52
C GLY A 195 -16.80 10.15 -12.11
N ILE A 196 -15.85 10.43 -11.24
CA ILE A 196 -14.91 9.45 -10.66
C ILE A 196 -14.96 9.58 -9.15
N ILE A 197 -15.12 8.46 -8.43
CA ILE A 197 -14.89 8.43 -6.98
C ILE A 197 -13.38 8.25 -6.78
N VAL A 198 -12.76 9.23 -6.11
CA VAL A 198 -11.30 9.26 -5.91
C VAL A 198 -10.96 10.01 -4.62
N GLU A 199 -9.79 9.75 -4.06
CA GLU A 199 -9.29 10.50 -2.90
C GLU A 199 -9.07 11.97 -3.24
N LYS A 200 -9.37 12.84 -2.26
CA LYS A 200 -9.28 14.29 -2.44
C LYS A 200 -7.92 14.75 -2.96
N CYS A 201 -6.84 14.27 -2.40
CA CYS A 201 -5.48 14.67 -2.80
C CYS A 201 -5.18 14.30 -4.27
N VAL A 202 -5.70 13.18 -4.75
CA VAL A 202 -5.58 12.76 -6.14
C VAL A 202 -6.48 13.61 -7.03
N ALA A 203 -7.72 13.88 -6.59
CA ALA A 203 -8.63 14.79 -7.30
C ALA A 203 -8.06 16.22 -7.40
N ASP A 204 -7.50 16.76 -6.30
CA ASP A 204 -6.81 18.05 -6.27
C ASP A 204 -5.68 18.11 -7.32
N ASN A 205 -4.87 17.04 -7.42
CA ASN A 205 -3.79 16.95 -8.39
C ASN A 205 -4.30 17.02 -9.83
N TYR A 206 -5.37 16.28 -10.16
CA TYR A 206 -5.96 16.31 -11.48
C TYR A 206 -6.69 17.64 -11.76
N GLU A 207 -7.34 18.26 -10.78
CA GLU A 207 -7.95 19.58 -10.93
C GLU A 207 -6.90 20.68 -11.23
N LEU A 208 -5.71 20.59 -10.61
CA LEU A 208 -4.60 21.51 -10.88
C LEU A 208 -4.01 21.33 -12.28
N SER A 209 -3.98 20.10 -12.79
CA SER A 209 -3.42 19.76 -14.11
C SER A 209 -4.42 19.86 -15.26
N ASN A 210 -5.73 19.88 -14.99
CA ASN A 210 -6.80 19.95 -15.97
C ASN A 210 -7.92 20.89 -15.51
N GLU A 211 -8.00 22.08 -16.10
CA GLU A 211 -9.00 23.11 -15.76
C GLU A 211 -10.47 22.70 -16.00
N ASN A 212 -10.69 21.66 -16.83
CA ASN A 212 -12.02 21.11 -17.09
C ASN A 212 -12.54 20.18 -16.00
N LEU A 213 -11.67 19.74 -15.09
CA LEU A 213 -12.05 18.86 -13.99
C LEU A 213 -12.26 19.66 -12.70
N LYS A 214 -13.26 19.28 -11.92
CA LYS A 214 -13.60 19.92 -10.66
C LYS A 214 -14.02 18.88 -9.62
N ILE A 215 -13.66 19.15 -8.37
CA ILE A 215 -14.13 18.37 -7.24
C ILE A 215 -15.52 18.87 -6.87
N GLU A 216 -16.49 17.94 -6.81
CA GLU A 216 -17.77 18.23 -6.17
C GLU A 216 -17.60 18.12 -4.66
N ASP A 217 -17.56 19.26 -3.97
CA ASP A 217 -17.21 19.37 -2.54
C ASP A 217 -18.43 19.54 -1.61
N SER A 218 -19.65 19.55 -2.19
CA SER A 218 -20.88 19.63 -1.41
C SER A 218 -21.08 18.42 -0.48
N PHE A 219 -20.45 17.29 -0.80
CA PHE A 219 -20.47 16.06 -0.01
C PHE A 219 -19.16 15.28 -0.21
N TYR A 220 -18.93 14.31 0.62
CA TYR A 220 -17.87 13.31 0.45
C TYR A 220 -18.44 11.91 0.72
N PHE A 221 -17.82 10.89 0.14
CA PHE A 221 -18.21 9.52 0.39
C PHE A 221 -17.64 9.05 1.72
N ASP A 222 -18.54 8.85 2.69
CA ASP A 222 -18.16 8.28 3.99
C ASP A 222 -18.00 6.76 3.81
N ALA A 223 -16.79 6.29 4.03
CA ALA A 223 -16.46 4.87 3.99
C ALA A 223 -15.83 4.49 5.33
N GLU A 224 -16.02 3.24 5.76
CA GLU A 224 -15.36 2.70 6.96
C GLU A 224 -13.84 2.50 6.71
N LEU A 225 -13.16 3.59 6.30
CA LEU A 225 -11.71 3.62 6.12
C LEU A 225 -11.05 3.97 7.44
N GLN A 226 -10.02 3.21 7.78
CA GLN A 226 -9.24 3.42 8.99
C GLN A 226 -7.93 4.18 8.68
N GLY A 227 -7.86 4.89 7.54
CA GLY A 227 -6.68 5.61 7.08
C GLY A 227 -5.90 4.86 6.00
N THR A 228 -4.87 5.53 5.46
CA THR A 228 -3.91 4.96 4.51
C THR A 228 -2.70 4.46 5.27
N ALA A 229 -2.30 3.21 5.03
CA ALA A 229 -1.25 2.53 5.77
C ALA A 229 -0.46 1.58 4.88
N ILE A 230 0.72 1.17 5.32
CA ILE A 230 1.58 0.23 4.63
C ILE A 230 1.10 -1.18 4.91
N GLY A 231 0.83 -1.96 3.85
CA GLY A 231 0.50 -3.38 3.96
C GLY A 231 1.76 -4.24 4.03
N LEU A 232 1.72 -5.29 4.87
CA LEU A 232 2.78 -6.29 5.02
C LEU A 232 2.16 -7.69 5.09
N ASN A 233 2.97 -8.74 4.85
CA ASN A 233 2.52 -10.09 5.18
C ASN A 233 2.18 -10.17 6.67
N LYS A 234 1.10 -10.86 6.98
CA LYS A 234 0.54 -10.91 8.35
C LYS A 234 1.49 -11.47 9.39
N ASN A 235 2.45 -12.27 8.96
CA ASN A 235 3.42 -12.92 9.83
C ASN A 235 4.70 -12.12 10.06
N ASP A 236 4.91 -11.02 9.32
CA ASP A 236 6.16 -10.23 9.33
C ASP A 236 6.16 -9.17 10.44
N THR A 237 5.90 -9.59 11.67
CA THR A 237 5.73 -8.69 12.82
C THR A 237 6.98 -7.87 13.14
N GLU A 238 8.18 -8.44 12.98
CA GLU A 238 9.44 -7.72 13.22
C GLU A 238 9.68 -6.63 12.16
N LEU A 239 9.33 -6.91 10.90
CA LEU A 239 9.39 -5.90 9.83
C LEU A 239 8.37 -4.79 10.08
N LEU A 240 7.14 -5.14 10.48
CA LEU A 240 6.10 -4.18 10.84
C LEU A 240 6.55 -3.24 11.96
N ASP A 241 7.22 -3.77 12.99
CA ASP A 241 7.76 -2.96 14.09
C ASP A 241 8.81 -1.94 13.59
N GLN A 242 9.67 -2.33 12.62
CA GLN A 242 10.64 -1.39 12.04
C GLN A 242 9.95 -0.33 11.17
N VAL A 243 8.98 -0.72 10.35
CA VAL A 243 8.16 0.20 9.54
C VAL A 243 7.49 1.25 10.44
N ASN A 244 6.86 0.81 11.53
CA ASN A 244 6.19 1.72 12.46
C ASN A 244 7.18 2.67 13.17
N LYS A 245 8.39 2.22 13.49
CA LYS A 245 9.45 3.11 14.02
C LYS A 245 9.83 4.20 13.03
N THR A 246 9.99 3.85 11.76
CA THR A 246 10.26 4.83 10.69
C THR A 246 9.12 5.82 10.55
N LEU A 247 7.87 5.36 10.45
CA LEU A 247 6.70 6.24 10.33
C LEU A 247 6.58 7.20 11.52
N LYS A 248 6.80 6.69 12.74
CA LYS A 248 6.79 7.52 13.95
C LYS A 248 7.86 8.61 13.88
N ARG A 249 9.11 8.24 13.50
CA ARG A 249 10.19 9.21 13.32
C ARG A 249 9.83 10.27 12.28
N LEU A 250 9.34 9.88 11.11
CA LEU A 250 8.95 10.80 10.04
C LEU A 250 7.86 11.77 10.50
N LYS A 251 6.89 11.28 11.28
CA LYS A 251 5.80 12.09 11.85
C LYS A 251 6.34 13.09 12.88
N GLU A 252 7.21 12.65 13.80
CA GLU A 252 7.81 13.51 14.83
C GLU A 252 8.72 14.58 14.23
N GLU A 253 9.39 14.29 13.10
CA GLU A 253 10.24 15.22 12.37
C GLU A 253 9.47 16.15 11.41
N GLY A 254 8.13 15.96 11.24
CA GLY A 254 7.31 16.70 10.27
C GLY A 254 7.61 16.34 8.81
N LYS A 255 8.31 15.22 8.57
CA LYS A 255 8.72 14.80 7.23
C LYS A 255 7.57 14.27 6.38
N LEU A 256 6.52 13.71 6.96
CA LEU A 256 5.35 13.26 6.20
C LEU A 256 4.69 14.43 5.47
N ASP A 257 4.52 15.57 6.15
CA ASP A 257 3.93 16.77 5.54
C ASP A 257 4.88 17.38 4.49
N GLU A 258 6.19 17.42 4.77
CA GLU A 258 7.21 17.90 3.82
C GLU A 258 7.20 17.06 2.54
N TYR A 259 7.22 15.73 2.66
CA TYR A 259 7.19 14.80 1.53
C TYR A 259 5.89 14.85 0.74
N TYR A 260 4.76 15.06 1.43
CA TYR A 260 3.48 15.26 0.75
C TYR A 260 3.50 16.53 -0.12
N GLN A 261 4.00 17.65 0.40
CA GLN A 261 4.10 18.89 -0.36
C GLN A 261 5.10 18.76 -1.52
N GLU A 262 6.25 18.12 -1.30
CA GLU A 262 7.23 17.83 -2.35
C GLU A 262 6.62 16.96 -3.46
N ALA A 263 5.91 15.90 -3.10
CA ALA A 263 5.24 15.02 -4.04
C ALA A 263 4.17 15.75 -4.87
N LEU A 264 3.37 16.61 -4.22
CA LEU A 264 2.37 17.44 -4.88
C LEU A 264 3.02 18.40 -5.89
N ASP A 265 4.07 19.08 -5.49
CA ASP A 265 4.84 19.98 -6.35
C ASP A 265 5.46 19.24 -7.57
N LEU A 266 5.98 18.05 -7.35
CA LEU A 266 6.56 17.22 -8.41
C LEU A 266 5.52 16.69 -9.40
N SER A 267 4.32 16.39 -8.93
CA SER A 267 3.26 15.80 -9.77
C SER A 267 2.51 16.83 -10.63
N THR A 268 2.57 18.12 -10.28
CA THR A 268 1.84 19.21 -10.98
C THR A 268 2.72 20.04 -11.90
N LYS A 269 4.02 19.89 -11.87
CA LYS A 269 5.02 20.55 -12.76
C LYS A 269 5.48 19.61 -13.86
#